data_90eed823ecdb6355f72b04b30edee895
#
_entry.id   90eed823ecdb6355f72b04b30edee895
#
_cell.length_a   1.000
_cell.length_b   1.000
_cell.length_c   1.000
_cell.angle_alpha   90.00
_cell.angle_beta   90.00
_cell.angle_gamma   90.00
#
_symmetry.space_group_name_H-M   'P 1'
#
loop_
_entity.id
_entity.type
_entity.pdbx_description
1 polymer ?
#
loop_
_entity_poly.entity_id
_entity_poly.type
_entity_poly.pdbx_seq_one_letter_code
_entity_poly.pdbx_strand_id
1 'polypeptide(L)'
;MLQIIQKEDLPGDDVSAILNFYEKQKEHTSKILKQNKLTDNIPEISREEFEKNPLILSLSEMFFDKEIFYTYDEYLQHINYSKEFAKNHDNYHLQLNQNSAFRNIQIRIVPNHRVLISKSKTPVIHFAIYHPKMVNALQNFIAPVFL
;
A
#
# COMPACT_ATOMS: atom_id res chain seq x y z
N MET A 1 2.18 0.17 11.78
CA MET A 1 2.22 -1.29 11.54
C MET A 1 2.40 -2.06 12.84
N LEU A 2 3.50 -1.87 13.55
CA LEU A 2 3.79 -2.59 14.81
C LEU A 2 2.67 -2.45 15.85
N GLN A 3 2.12 -1.25 16.01
CA GLN A 3 1.01 -1.00 16.94
C GLN A 3 -0.27 -1.75 16.58
N ILE A 4 -0.54 -1.91 15.28
CA ILE A 4 -1.72 -2.65 14.80
C ILE A 4 -1.57 -4.13 15.14
N ILE A 5 -0.37 -4.67 14.96
CA ILE A 5 -0.09 -6.09 15.24
C ILE A 5 -0.10 -6.36 16.74
N GLN A 6 0.43 -5.44 17.55
CA GLN A 6 0.53 -5.60 19.02
C GLN A 6 -0.82 -5.57 19.74
N LYS A 7 -1.84 -4.89 19.21
CA LYS A 7 -3.19 -4.89 19.80
C LYS A 7 -3.96 -6.19 19.58
N GLU A 8 -3.52 -7.02 18.64
CA GLU A 8 -4.10 -8.32 18.33
C GLU A 8 -3.32 -9.40 19.10
N ASP A 9 -4.02 -10.28 19.77
CA ASP A 9 -3.41 -11.43 20.47
C ASP A 9 -3.01 -12.51 19.44
N LEU A 10 -1.88 -12.29 18.78
CA LEU A 10 -1.38 -13.13 17.69
C LEU A 10 -0.25 -14.03 18.18
N PRO A 11 -0.11 -15.26 17.62
CA PRO A 11 1.03 -16.12 17.91
C PRO A 11 2.36 -15.43 17.62
N GLY A 12 3.34 -15.58 18.51
CA GLY A 12 4.64 -14.88 18.43
C GLY A 12 5.41 -15.20 17.15
N ASP A 13 5.28 -16.43 16.63
CA ASP A 13 5.94 -16.82 15.38
C ASP A 13 5.33 -16.11 14.17
N ASP A 14 4.01 -15.92 14.14
CA ASP A 14 3.32 -15.18 13.08
C ASP A 14 3.68 -13.69 13.12
N VAL A 15 3.75 -13.10 14.31
CA VAL A 15 4.23 -11.73 14.50
C VAL A 15 5.65 -11.57 13.97
N SER A 16 6.55 -12.49 14.30
CA SER A 16 7.93 -12.46 13.82
C SER A 16 8.02 -12.61 12.31
N ALA A 17 7.22 -13.49 11.71
CA ALA A 17 7.19 -13.70 10.27
C ALA A 17 6.75 -12.43 9.51
N ILE A 18 5.68 -11.77 9.97
CA ILE A 18 5.19 -10.55 9.31
C ILE A 18 6.15 -9.38 9.49
N LEU A 19 6.80 -9.24 10.65
CA LEU A 19 7.80 -8.20 10.87
C LEU A 19 9.00 -8.40 9.94
N ASN A 20 9.52 -9.62 9.81
CA ASN A 20 10.58 -9.96 8.88
C ASN A 20 10.17 -9.68 7.42
N PHE A 21 8.93 -9.97 7.05
CA PHE A 21 8.40 -9.64 5.73
C PHE A 21 8.45 -8.12 5.46
N TYR A 22 7.97 -7.31 6.40
CA TYR A 22 7.96 -5.85 6.24
C TYR A 22 9.37 -5.25 6.22
N GLU A 23 10.31 -5.75 7.01
CA GLU A 23 11.71 -5.30 6.95
C GLU A 23 12.33 -5.60 5.58
N LYS A 24 12.11 -6.78 5.02
CA LYS A 24 12.54 -7.11 3.66
C LYS A 24 11.90 -6.23 2.60
N GLN A 25 10.61 -5.89 2.74
CA GLN A 25 9.92 -4.95 1.83
C GLN A 25 10.52 -3.55 1.92
N LYS A 26 10.87 -3.08 3.11
CA LYS A 26 11.52 -1.79 3.34
C LYS A 26 12.90 -1.73 2.70
N GLU A 27 13.73 -2.76 2.90
CA GLU A 27 15.03 -2.88 2.25
C GLU A 27 14.91 -2.89 0.72
N HIS A 28 13.95 -3.66 0.19
CA HIS A 28 13.70 -3.73 -1.24
C HIS A 28 13.25 -2.37 -1.80
N THR A 29 12.35 -1.68 -1.12
CA THR A 29 11.90 -0.32 -1.49
C THR A 29 13.09 0.65 -1.49
N SER A 30 13.93 0.60 -0.47
CA SER A 30 15.14 1.43 -0.39
C SER A 30 16.13 1.17 -1.55
N LYS A 31 16.28 -0.08 -1.98
CA LYS A 31 17.08 -0.43 -3.15
C LYS A 31 16.48 0.13 -4.45
N ILE A 32 15.16 0.03 -4.61
CA ILE A 32 14.45 0.60 -5.76
C ILE A 32 14.67 2.11 -5.84
N LEU A 33 14.49 2.83 -4.74
CA LEU A 33 14.58 4.28 -4.69
C LEU A 33 15.99 4.82 -4.98
N LYS A 34 17.02 4.00 -4.83
CA LYS A 34 18.40 4.38 -5.24
C LYS A 34 18.57 4.45 -6.76
N GLN A 35 17.79 3.74 -7.53
CA GLN A 35 17.99 3.55 -8.97
C GLN A 35 16.78 3.95 -9.82
N ASN A 36 15.58 4.01 -9.22
CA ASN A 36 14.33 4.19 -9.92
C ASN A 36 13.41 5.17 -9.17
N LYS A 37 12.46 5.73 -9.92
CA LYS A 37 11.30 6.40 -9.33
C LYS A 37 10.29 5.36 -8.85
N LEU A 38 9.56 5.70 -7.79
CA LEU A 38 8.45 4.92 -7.28
C LEU A 38 7.26 5.84 -7.04
N THR A 39 6.13 5.52 -7.63
CA THR A 39 4.88 6.25 -7.40
C THR A 39 3.89 5.38 -6.65
N ASP A 40 3.40 5.87 -5.52
CA ASP A 40 2.30 5.29 -4.77
C ASP A 40 1.04 6.12 -4.96
N ASN A 41 -0.01 5.50 -5.48
CA ASN A 41 -1.36 6.03 -5.49
C ASN A 41 -2.14 5.40 -4.35
N ILE A 42 -2.50 6.21 -3.35
CA ILE A 42 -3.23 5.75 -2.17
C ILE A 42 -4.60 6.43 -2.15
N PRO A 43 -5.70 5.69 -1.96
CA PRO A 43 -7.02 6.29 -1.79
C PRO A 43 -7.05 7.24 -0.60
N GLU A 44 -7.56 8.44 -0.80
CA GLU A 44 -7.90 9.36 0.28
C GLU A 44 -9.36 9.16 0.67
N ILE A 45 -9.58 8.66 1.87
CA ILE A 45 -10.88 8.23 2.36
C ILE A 45 -11.29 9.11 3.53
N SER A 46 -12.53 9.65 3.50
CA SER A 46 -13.08 10.39 4.62
C SER A 46 -13.36 9.49 5.82
N ARG A 47 -13.44 10.07 7.03
CA ARG A 47 -13.78 9.31 8.24
C ARG A 47 -15.11 8.58 8.08
N GLU A 48 -16.13 9.25 7.57
CA GLU A 48 -17.46 8.67 7.38
C GLU A 48 -17.44 7.43 6.44
N GLU A 49 -16.69 7.52 5.36
CA GLU A 49 -16.55 6.40 4.42
C GLU A 49 -15.72 5.26 4.99
N PHE A 50 -14.68 5.60 5.75
CA PHE A 50 -13.82 4.62 6.39
C PHE A 50 -14.59 3.82 7.44
N GLU A 51 -15.38 4.49 8.28
CA GLU A 51 -16.20 3.86 9.33
C GLU A 51 -17.28 2.94 8.75
N LYS A 52 -17.86 3.31 7.59
CA LYS A 52 -18.81 2.44 6.88
C LYS A 52 -18.14 1.19 6.28
N ASN A 53 -16.87 1.27 5.95
CA ASN A 53 -16.16 0.20 5.26
C ASN A 53 -14.65 0.28 5.53
N PRO A 54 -14.18 -0.19 6.72
CA PRO A 54 -12.79 -0.12 7.13
C PRO A 54 -11.84 -0.83 6.16
N LEU A 55 -10.59 -0.36 6.10
CA LEU A 55 -9.53 -1.01 5.34
C LEU A 55 -8.94 -2.18 6.12
N ILE A 56 -8.58 -3.23 5.39
CA ILE A 56 -7.92 -4.41 5.92
C ILE A 56 -6.41 -4.22 5.81
N LEU A 57 -5.69 -4.63 6.86
CA LEU A 57 -4.24 -4.70 6.84
C LEU A 57 -3.80 -5.67 5.74
N SER A 58 -3.01 -5.15 4.81
CA SER A 58 -2.52 -5.92 3.68
C SER A 58 -1.81 -7.19 4.13
N LEU A 59 -2.14 -8.31 3.52
CA LEU A 59 -1.59 -9.64 3.80
C LEU A 59 -1.95 -10.23 5.18
N SER A 60 -2.86 -9.61 5.96
CA SER A 60 -3.24 -10.16 7.27
C SER A 60 -3.84 -11.57 7.17
N GLU A 61 -4.67 -11.83 6.15
CA GLU A 61 -5.23 -13.16 5.91
C GLU A 61 -4.14 -14.21 5.62
N MET A 62 -3.10 -13.81 4.85
CA MET A 62 -2.01 -14.72 4.49
C MET A 62 -1.18 -15.13 5.70
N PHE A 63 -0.93 -14.20 6.65
CA PHE A 63 -0.07 -14.46 7.80
C PHE A 63 -0.82 -14.95 9.02
N PHE A 64 -2.09 -14.57 9.19
CA PHE A 64 -2.84 -14.77 10.43
C PHE A 64 -4.15 -15.52 10.25
N ASP A 65 -4.48 -15.93 9.02
CA ASP A 65 -5.76 -16.58 8.65
C ASP A 65 -6.98 -15.81 9.19
N LYS A 66 -6.84 -14.48 9.30
CA LYS A 66 -7.90 -13.56 9.71
C LYS A 66 -7.71 -12.18 9.13
N GLU A 67 -8.81 -11.46 8.94
CA GLU A 67 -8.80 -10.06 8.57
C GLU A 67 -8.45 -9.18 9.79
N ILE A 68 -7.43 -8.35 9.66
CA ILE A 68 -7.06 -7.33 10.64
C ILE A 68 -7.41 -5.96 10.05
N PHE A 69 -8.26 -5.22 10.71
CA PHE A 69 -8.72 -3.92 10.24
C PHE A 69 -7.91 -2.78 10.81
N TYR A 70 -7.67 -1.75 9.98
CA TYR A 70 -7.20 -0.46 10.45
C TYR A 70 -8.32 0.25 11.23
N THR A 71 -7.93 1.02 12.24
CA THR A 71 -8.74 2.14 12.71
C THR A 71 -8.51 3.35 11.79
N TYR A 72 -9.40 4.33 11.81
CA TYR A 72 -9.20 5.55 11.02
C TYR A 72 -7.93 6.31 11.43
N ASP A 73 -7.60 6.33 12.70
CA ASP A 73 -6.40 7.01 13.19
C ASP A 73 -5.11 6.30 12.74
N GLU A 74 -5.09 4.97 12.70
CA GLU A 74 -4.00 4.19 12.13
C GLU A 74 -3.85 4.42 10.62
N TYR A 75 -4.97 4.54 9.89
CA TYR A 75 -4.96 4.92 8.49
C TYR A 75 -4.37 6.32 8.28
N LEU A 76 -4.77 7.32 9.08
CA LEU A 76 -4.20 8.66 9.02
C LEU A 76 -2.70 8.68 9.34
N GLN A 77 -2.26 7.90 10.34
CA GLN A 77 -0.83 7.75 10.64
C GLN A 77 -0.06 7.19 9.44
N HIS A 78 -0.62 6.19 8.75
CA HIS A 78 -0.01 5.63 7.53
C HIS A 78 0.11 6.68 6.41
N ILE A 79 -0.95 7.45 6.16
CA ILE A 79 -0.94 8.54 5.17
C ILE A 79 0.10 9.61 5.55
N ASN A 80 0.14 10.04 6.80
CA ASN A 80 1.09 11.04 7.27
C ASN A 80 2.54 10.56 7.16
N TYR A 81 2.80 9.30 7.52
CA TYR A 81 4.12 8.69 7.32
C TYR A 81 4.51 8.69 5.84
N SER A 82 3.61 8.33 4.94
CA SER A 82 3.86 8.33 3.50
C SER A 82 4.14 9.75 2.96
N LYS A 83 3.45 10.76 3.47
CA LYS A 83 3.71 12.18 3.14
C LYS A 83 5.09 12.62 3.59
N GLU A 84 5.49 12.30 4.84
CA GLU A 84 6.82 12.62 5.35
C GLU A 84 7.92 11.85 4.59
N PHE A 85 7.66 10.60 4.25
CA PHE A 85 8.58 9.82 3.44
C PHE A 85 8.78 10.45 2.06
N ALA A 86 7.72 10.93 1.41
CA ALA A 86 7.79 11.61 0.13
C ALA A 86 8.60 12.92 0.18
N LYS A 87 8.52 13.67 1.27
CA LYS A 87 9.33 14.89 1.46
C LYS A 87 10.84 14.61 1.55
N ASN A 88 11.21 13.45 2.04
CA ASN A 88 12.60 13.07 2.32
C ASN A 88 13.23 12.22 1.22
N HIS A 89 12.48 11.88 0.16
CA HIS A 89 12.96 11.01 -0.92
C HIS A 89 12.49 11.51 -2.28
N ASP A 90 13.37 12.20 -3.01
CA ASP A 90 13.07 12.80 -4.31
C ASP A 90 12.55 11.81 -5.37
N ASN A 91 12.93 10.54 -5.24
CA ASN A 91 12.50 9.48 -6.15
C ASN A 91 11.19 8.79 -5.71
N TYR A 92 10.58 9.21 -4.60
CA TYR A 92 9.29 8.70 -4.15
C TYR A 92 8.20 9.73 -4.36
N HIS A 93 7.17 9.37 -5.11
CA HIS A 93 6.01 10.22 -5.39
C HIS A 93 4.76 9.63 -4.76
N LEU A 94 4.14 10.38 -3.87
CA LEU A 94 2.86 10.04 -3.29
C LEU A 94 1.75 10.81 -3.99
N GLN A 95 0.74 10.09 -4.48
CA GLN A 95 -0.50 10.66 -4.99
C GLN A 95 -1.66 10.19 -4.11
N LEU A 96 -2.40 11.13 -3.55
CA LEU A 96 -3.63 10.83 -2.83
C LEU A 96 -4.81 10.95 -3.79
N ASN A 97 -5.58 9.87 -3.89
CA ASN A 97 -6.62 9.73 -4.89
C ASN A 97 -8.01 9.84 -4.28
N GLN A 98 -8.80 10.79 -4.76
CA GLN A 98 -10.21 10.99 -4.38
C GLN A 98 -11.19 10.42 -5.41
N ASN A 99 -10.69 9.81 -6.50
CA ASN A 99 -11.55 9.25 -7.54
C ASN A 99 -12.32 8.03 -7.02
N SER A 100 -13.64 8.09 -7.10
CA SER A 100 -14.52 7.05 -6.61
C SER A 100 -14.30 5.68 -7.25
N ALA A 101 -13.87 5.63 -8.51
CA ALA A 101 -13.58 4.37 -9.21
C ALA A 101 -12.39 3.59 -8.62
N PHE A 102 -11.46 4.29 -7.95
CA PHE A 102 -10.23 3.70 -7.39
C PHE A 102 -10.17 3.77 -5.86
N ARG A 103 -11.29 4.02 -5.21
CA ARG A 103 -11.41 4.28 -3.76
C ARG A 103 -10.87 3.16 -2.86
N ASN A 104 -10.86 1.93 -3.37
CA ASN A 104 -10.46 0.74 -2.63
C ASN A 104 -9.15 0.15 -3.16
N ILE A 105 -8.46 0.86 -4.04
CA ILE A 105 -7.32 0.33 -4.78
C ILE A 105 -6.11 1.22 -4.55
N GLN A 106 -5.06 0.64 -4.00
CA GLN A 106 -3.73 1.23 -4.00
C GLN A 106 -2.97 0.73 -5.23
N ILE A 107 -2.29 1.63 -5.92
CA ILE A 107 -1.47 1.30 -7.08
C ILE A 107 -0.07 1.82 -6.85
N ARG A 108 0.90 0.91 -6.89
CA ARG A 108 2.33 1.22 -6.79
C ARG A 108 3.02 0.96 -8.11
N ILE A 109 3.71 1.95 -8.66
CA ILE A 109 4.36 1.89 -9.96
C ILE A 109 5.86 2.12 -9.79
N VAL A 110 6.65 1.20 -10.31
CA VAL A 110 8.08 1.37 -10.59
C VAL A 110 8.23 1.38 -12.11
N PRO A 111 8.50 2.53 -12.74
CA PRO A 111 8.54 2.67 -14.20
C PRO A 111 9.46 1.63 -14.85
N ASN A 112 8.99 1.03 -15.94
CA ASN A 112 9.66 -0.04 -16.70
C ASN A 112 9.90 -1.35 -15.94
N HIS A 113 9.55 -1.45 -14.64
CA HIS A 113 9.84 -2.64 -13.84
C HIS A 113 8.58 -3.38 -13.40
N ARG A 114 7.67 -2.70 -12.69
CA ARG A 114 6.48 -3.37 -12.14
C ARG A 114 5.37 -2.40 -11.79
N VAL A 115 4.15 -2.95 -11.80
CA VAL A 115 2.96 -2.35 -11.17
C VAL A 115 2.45 -3.33 -10.14
N LEU A 116 2.18 -2.85 -8.93
CA LEU A 116 1.45 -3.56 -7.90
C LEU A 116 0.09 -2.90 -7.73
N ILE A 117 -0.96 -3.70 -7.77
CA ILE A 117 -2.34 -3.28 -7.55
C ILE A 117 -2.87 -4.04 -6.34
N SER A 118 -3.26 -3.32 -5.31
CA SER A 118 -3.76 -3.89 -4.08
C SER A 118 -5.16 -3.37 -3.76
N LYS A 119 -6.10 -4.26 -3.55
CA LYS A 119 -7.43 -3.95 -3.02
C LYS A 119 -7.46 -4.37 -1.55
N SER A 120 -7.65 -3.40 -0.66
CA SER A 120 -7.62 -3.59 0.80
C SER A 120 -9.02 -3.74 1.40
N LYS A 121 -9.92 -4.39 0.68
CA LYS A 121 -11.29 -4.73 1.13
C LYS A 121 -11.63 -6.13 0.66
N THR A 122 -12.51 -6.79 1.38
CA THR A 122 -12.95 -8.16 1.08
C THR A 122 -13.58 -8.28 -0.33
N PRO A 123 -13.18 -9.23 -1.18
CA PRO A 123 -11.98 -10.05 -1.00
C PRO A 123 -10.71 -9.21 -1.22
N VAL A 124 -9.68 -9.43 -0.38
CA VAL A 124 -8.36 -8.80 -0.55
C VAL A 124 -7.69 -9.38 -1.79
N ILE A 125 -7.19 -8.52 -2.65
CA ILE A 125 -6.59 -8.94 -3.92
C ILE A 125 -5.28 -8.17 -4.13
N HIS A 126 -4.23 -8.91 -4.52
CA HIS A 126 -2.94 -8.34 -4.89
C HIS A 126 -2.53 -8.84 -6.27
N PHE A 127 -2.22 -7.90 -7.16
CA PHE A 127 -1.65 -8.20 -8.47
C PHE A 127 -0.25 -7.60 -8.59
N ALA A 128 0.66 -8.37 -9.16
CA ALA A 128 1.98 -7.90 -9.54
C ALA A 128 2.20 -8.12 -11.04
N ILE A 129 2.47 -7.05 -11.78
CA ILE A 129 2.68 -7.06 -13.22
C ILE A 129 4.12 -6.64 -13.47
N TYR A 130 4.89 -7.52 -14.12
CA TYR A 130 6.33 -7.32 -14.36
C TYR A 130 6.67 -7.14 -15.85
N HIS A 131 5.73 -7.44 -16.76
CA HIS A 131 6.00 -7.33 -18.19
C HIS A 131 6.15 -5.85 -18.60
N PRO A 132 7.31 -5.39 -19.14
CA PRO A 132 7.61 -3.98 -19.34
C PRO A 132 6.59 -3.23 -20.20
N LYS A 133 6.10 -3.85 -21.27
CA LYS A 133 5.05 -3.24 -22.13
C LYS A 133 3.73 -3.05 -21.40
N MET A 134 3.34 -3.99 -20.54
CA MET A 134 2.13 -3.87 -19.73
C MET A 134 2.31 -2.82 -18.64
N VAL A 135 3.48 -2.76 -17.99
CA VAL A 135 3.82 -1.72 -17.01
C VAL A 135 3.69 -0.34 -17.65
N ASN A 136 4.29 -0.13 -18.83
CA ASN A 136 4.21 1.15 -19.53
C ASN A 136 2.79 1.49 -19.98
N ALA A 137 2.03 0.52 -20.50
CA ALA A 137 0.64 0.75 -20.88
C ALA A 137 -0.23 1.16 -19.68
N LEU A 138 -0.08 0.48 -18.53
CA LEU A 138 -0.80 0.81 -17.31
C LEU A 138 -0.37 2.15 -16.74
N GLN A 139 0.92 2.47 -16.75
CA GLN A 139 1.42 3.77 -16.31
C GLN A 139 0.80 4.91 -17.14
N ASN A 140 0.77 4.77 -18.45
CA ASN A 140 0.18 5.76 -19.34
C ASN A 140 -1.34 5.86 -19.21
N PHE A 141 -2.02 4.77 -18.88
CA PHE A 141 -3.45 4.76 -18.62
C PHE A 141 -3.81 5.40 -17.27
N ILE A 142 -3.00 5.12 -16.25
CA ILE A 142 -3.27 5.56 -14.87
C ILE A 142 -2.89 7.03 -14.68
N ALA A 143 -1.79 7.51 -15.26
CA ALA A 143 -1.32 8.87 -15.08
C ALA A 143 -2.38 9.96 -15.34
N PRO A 144 -3.18 9.92 -16.42
CA PRO A 144 -4.24 10.92 -16.66
C PRO A 144 -5.42 10.82 -15.70
N VAL A 145 -5.62 9.68 -15.06
CA VAL A 145 -6.77 9.44 -14.17
C VAL A 145 -6.50 10.02 -12.77
N PHE A 146 -5.23 10.18 -12.40
CA PHE A 146 -4.80 10.65 -11.08
C PHE A 146 -4.20 12.07 -11.11
N LEU A 147 -4.07 12.66 -12.28
CA LEU A 147 -3.70 14.07 -12.45
C LEU A 147 -4.96 14.92 -12.55
#